data_cd62b087e82fd96ee56b406f3b3cdc5e
#
_entry.id   cd62b087e82fd96ee56b406f3b3cdc5e
#
_cell.length_a   1.000
_cell.length_b   1.000
_cell.length_c   1.000
_cell.angle_alpha   90.00
_cell.angle_beta   90.00
_cell.angle_gamma   90.00
#
_symmetry.space_group_name_H-M   'P 1'
#
loop_
_entity.id
_entity.type
_entity.pdbx_description
1 polymer ?
#
loop_
_entity_poly.entity_id
_entity_poly.type
_entity_poly.pdbx_seq_one_letter_code
_entity_poly.pdbx_strand_id
1 'polypeptide(L)'
;MHTEGLLAPASAAAARRSYADLAGPARTVTRETAKAMDFDREEYDERVTDDVRATARDALFASLLEVRVGDREAFEDWRADFDGDVRVMGSDEVPNVAWHVVPFDAEGPPTRAAEDEDVTPVAVAATFQNEPAAAMATLRRTVFARVYRHVVHADPVKTGAHSSIPPEESEDEAGEDEAGESDDTDPAEDEQ
;
A
#
# COMPACT_ATOMS: atom_id res chain seq x y z
N MET A 1 26.26 -8.44 -13.64
CA MET A 1 25.02 -7.89 -13.04
C MET A 1 23.85 -8.85 -13.28
N HIS A 2 22.99 -9.11 -12.31
CA HIS A 2 21.73 -9.84 -12.44
C HIS A 2 20.63 -9.20 -11.57
N THR A 3 19.39 -9.63 -11.77
CA THR A 3 18.22 -9.09 -11.08
C THR A 3 17.45 -10.22 -10.41
N GLU A 4 17.01 -9.99 -9.17
CA GLU A 4 16.19 -10.91 -8.40
C GLU A 4 14.98 -10.20 -7.77
N GLY A 5 13.83 -10.86 -7.78
CA GLY A 5 12.57 -10.34 -7.26
C GLY A 5 11.51 -10.23 -8.34
N LEU A 6 10.28 -9.91 -7.92
CA LEU A 6 9.10 -9.90 -8.77
C LEU A 6 8.41 -8.53 -8.81
N LEU A 7 8.68 -7.65 -7.83
CA LEU A 7 8.00 -6.37 -7.68
C LEU A 7 8.94 -5.21 -7.98
N ALA A 8 8.67 -4.50 -9.07
CA ALA A 8 9.27 -3.21 -9.42
C ALA A 8 8.16 -2.19 -9.69
N PRO A 9 7.45 -1.68 -8.66
CA PRO A 9 6.33 -0.78 -8.88
C PRO A 9 6.78 0.51 -9.56
N ALA A 10 6.16 0.85 -10.68
CA ALA A 10 6.48 2.05 -11.46
C ALA A 10 5.83 3.33 -10.89
N SER A 11 4.94 3.22 -9.91
CA SER A 11 4.27 4.36 -9.27
C SER A 11 3.77 3.98 -7.87
N ALA A 12 3.47 4.99 -7.06
CA ALA A 12 2.82 4.80 -5.75
C ALA A 12 1.50 4.02 -5.86
N ALA A 13 0.71 4.29 -6.90
CA ALA A 13 -0.54 3.56 -7.16
C ALA A 13 -0.29 2.09 -7.51
N ALA A 14 0.76 1.79 -8.29
CA ALA A 14 1.17 0.42 -8.59
C ALA A 14 1.64 -0.30 -7.32
N ALA A 15 2.43 0.36 -6.45
CA ALA A 15 2.86 -0.18 -5.17
C ALA A 15 1.67 -0.55 -4.28
N ARG A 16 0.68 0.35 -4.15
CA ARG A 16 -0.56 0.07 -3.37
C ARG A 16 -1.35 -1.11 -3.92
N ARG A 17 -1.48 -1.22 -5.26
CA ARG A 17 -2.17 -2.38 -5.88
C ARG A 17 -1.44 -3.68 -5.59
N SER A 18 -0.13 -3.74 -5.85
CA SER A 18 0.67 -4.93 -5.55
C SER A 18 0.60 -5.31 -4.07
N TYR A 19 0.60 -4.31 -3.16
CA TYR A 19 0.42 -4.54 -1.74
C TYR A 19 -0.97 -5.10 -1.42
N ALA A 20 -2.04 -4.57 -2.02
CA ALA A 20 -3.40 -5.06 -1.82
C ALA A 20 -3.57 -6.52 -2.27
N ASP A 21 -2.96 -6.90 -3.40
CA ASP A 21 -3.00 -8.26 -3.95
C ASP A 21 -2.35 -9.30 -3.03
N LEU A 22 -1.44 -8.88 -2.14
CA LEU A 22 -0.81 -9.74 -1.15
C LEU A 22 -1.67 -10.06 0.07
N ALA A 23 -2.88 -9.52 0.19
CA ALA A 23 -3.77 -9.79 1.33
C ALA A 23 -4.15 -11.28 1.45
N GLY A 24 -4.40 -11.94 0.33
CA GLY A 24 -4.68 -13.37 0.27
C GLY A 24 -3.47 -14.23 0.65
N PRO A 25 -2.33 -14.05 -0.03
CA PRO A 25 -1.07 -14.70 0.33
C PRO A 25 -0.67 -14.53 1.79
N ALA A 26 -0.76 -13.32 2.35
CA ALA A 26 -0.45 -13.04 3.75
C ALA A 26 -1.32 -13.85 4.72
N ARG A 27 -2.63 -13.95 4.46
CA ARG A 27 -3.54 -14.80 5.25
C ARG A 27 -3.16 -16.28 5.16
N THR A 28 -2.76 -16.74 4.00
CA THR A 28 -2.31 -18.12 3.81
C THR A 28 -1.04 -18.39 4.61
N VAL A 29 -0.03 -17.53 4.50
CA VAL A 29 1.23 -17.69 5.24
C VAL A 29 0.98 -17.69 6.75
N THR A 30 0.21 -16.74 7.29
CA THR A 30 -0.12 -16.70 8.72
C THR A 30 -0.84 -17.96 9.20
N ARG A 31 -1.80 -18.45 8.43
CA ARG A 31 -2.52 -19.69 8.76
C ARG A 31 -1.61 -20.93 8.77
N GLU A 32 -0.78 -21.08 7.74
CA GLU A 32 0.14 -22.22 7.67
C GLU A 32 1.23 -22.15 8.75
N THR A 33 1.69 -20.93 9.10
CA THR A 33 2.61 -20.73 10.23
C THR A 33 1.95 -21.12 11.55
N ALA A 34 0.72 -20.69 11.82
CA ALA A 34 -0.02 -21.05 13.04
C ALA A 34 -0.22 -22.57 13.16
N LYS A 35 -0.54 -23.24 12.03
CA LYS A 35 -0.61 -24.72 12.01
C LYS A 35 0.73 -25.37 12.31
N ALA A 36 1.82 -24.84 11.76
CA ALA A 36 3.16 -25.38 12.04
C ALA A 36 3.60 -25.16 13.48
N MET A 37 2.96 -24.23 14.19
CA MET A 37 3.15 -23.96 15.62
C MET A 37 2.14 -24.70 16.50
N ASP A 38 1.32 -25.58 15.92
CA ASP A 38 0.28 -26.37 16.60
C ASP A 38 -0.75 -25.52 17.36
N PHE A 39 -1.05 -24.30 16.89
CA PHE A 39 -2.08 -23.45 17.48
C PHE A 39 -3.46 -24.12 17.33
N ASP A 40 -4.19 -24.21 18.42
CA ASP A 40 -5.60 -24.53 18.39
C ASP A 40 -6.44 -23.33 17.90
N ARG A 41 -7.77 -23.50 17.84
CA ARG A 41 -8.66 -22.45 17.32
C ARG A 41 -8.67 -21.22 18.21
N GLU A 42 -8.65 -21.37 19.52
CA GLU A 42 -8.69 -20.26 20.49
C GLU A 42 -7.38 -19.47 20.42
N GLU A 43 -6.24 -20.16 20.43
CA GLU A 43 -4.91 -19.55 20.24
C GLU A 43 -4.78 -18.85 18.91
N TYR A 44 -5.34 -19.43 17.83
CA TYR A 44 -5.33 -18.78 16.52
C TYR A 44 -6.10 -17.47 16.53
N ASP A 45 -7.32 -17.45 17.05
CA ASP A 45 -8.18 -16.28 17.11
C ASP A 45 -7.59 -15.18 18.00
N GLU A 46 -6.89 -15.54 19.08
CA GLU A 46 -6.22 -14.61 19.98
C GLU A 46 -4.94 -14.01 19.37
N ARG A 47 -4.11 -14.85 18.75
CA ARG A 47 -2.74 -14.47 18.35
C ARG A 47 -2.63 -13.99 16.91
N VAL A 48 -3.48 -14.45 15.99
CA VAL A 48 -3.46 -14.05 14.58
C VAL A 48 -4.36 -12.83 14.35
N THR A 49 -3.94 -11.72 14.90
CA THR A 49 -4.61 -10.42 14.80
C THR A 49 -4.47 -9.80 13.39
N ASP A 50 -5.19 -8.72 13.13
CA ASP A 50 -5.03 -7.96 11.88
C ASP A 50 -3.63 -7.35 11.75
N ASP A 51 -3.00 -6.96 12.86
CA ASP A 51 -1.62 -6.47 12.88
C ASP A 51 -0.62 -7.55 12.47
N VAL A 52 -0.82 -8.80 12.93
CA VAL A 52 0.00 -9.94 12.50
C VAL A 52 -0.15 -10.18 10.99
N ARG A 53 -1.37 -10.11 10.46
CA ARG A 53 -1.64 -10.26 9.02
C ARG A 53 -1.04 -9.10 8.21
N ALA A 54 -1.11 -7.87 8.73
CA ALA A 54 -0.48 -6.71 8.11
C ALA A 54 1.05 -6.86 8.08
N THR A 55 1.65 -7.28 9.21
CA THR A 55 3.09 -7.56 9.30
C THR A 55 3.54 -8.64 8.31
N ALA A 56 2.76 -9.71 8.16
CA ALA A 56 3.03 -10.75 7.18
C ALA A 56 2.96 -10.21 5.74
N ARG A 57 2.00 -9.33 5.46
CA ARG A 57 1.89 -8.66 4.16
C ARG A 57 3.08 -7.74 3.88
N ASP A 58 3.51 -6.96 4.86
CA ASP A 58 4.70 -6.11 4.79
C ASP A 58 5.95 -6.94 4.46
N ALA A 59 6.13 -8.05 5.17
CA ALA A 59 7.26 -8.96 4.95
C ALA A 59 7.24 -9.61 3.55
N LEU A 60 6.06 -10.03 3.07
CA LEU A 60 5.89 -10.55 1.73
C LEU A 60 6.19 -9.50 0.67
N PHE A 61 5.63 -8.30 0.78
CA PHE A 61 5.90 -7.22 -0.15
C PHE A 61 7.39 -6.92 -0.21
N ALA A 62 8.03 -6.72 0.94
CA ALA A 62 9.46 -6.48 1.01
C ALA A 62 10.26 -7.61 0.35
N SER A 63 9.95 -8.88 0.65
CA SER A 63 10.70 -10.04 0.13
C SER A 63 10.63 -10.18 -1.40
N LEU A 64 9.57 -9.67 -2.01
CA LEU A 64 9.33 -9.73 -3.45
C LEU A 64 9.92 -8.56 -4.23
N LEU A 65 10.40 -7.50 -3.55
CA LEU A 65 11.00 -6.35 -4.22
C LEU A 65 12.16 -6.77 -5.11
N GLU A 66 12.15 -6.27 -6.35
CA GLU A 66 13.24 -6.46 -7.29
C GLU A 66 14.52 -5.81 -6.77
N VAL A 67 15.62 -6.53 -6.85
CA VAL A 67 16.96 -6.05 -6.48
C VAL A 67 17.91 -6.39 -7.60
N ARG A 68 18.70 -5.42 -8.01
CA ARG A 68 19.83 -5.62 -8.92
C ARG A 68 21.08 -5.93 -8.09
N VAL A 69 21.90 -6.85 -8.57
CA VAL A 69 23.13 -7.27 -7.91
C VAL A 69 24.26 -7.27 -8.92
N GLY A 70 25.36 -6.68 -8.56
CA GLY A 70 26.56 -6.61 -9.39
C GLY A 70 27.81 -6.34 -8.56
N ASP A 71 28.95 -6.32 -9.25
CA ASP A 71 30.16 -5.76 -8.69
C ASP A 71 30.10 -4.22 -8.66
N ARG A 72 31.10 -3.61 -8.06
CA ARG A 72 31.17 -2.15 -7.95
C ARG A 72 31.25 -1.46 -9.30
N GLU A 73 31.99 -2.01 -10.25
CA GLU A 73 32.14 -1.44 -11.60
C GLU A 73 30.76 -1.37 -12.28
N ALA A 74 30.02 -2.48 -12.29
CA ALA A 74 28.67 -2.52 -12.88
C ALA A 74 27.67 -1.58 -12.17
N PHE A 75 27.83 -1.37 -10.86
CA PHE A 75 27.02 -0.42 -10.12
C PHE A 75 27.36 1.04 -10.47
N GLU A 76 28.65 1.39 -10.56
CA GLU A 76 29.09 2.76 -10.90
C GLU A 76 28.73 3.10 -12.37
N ASP A 77 28.85 2.14 -13.29
CA ASP A 77 28.39 2.31 -14.68
C ASP A 77 26.89 2.60 -14.73
N TRP A 78 26.08 1.79 -14.01
CA TRP A 78 24.66 2.01 -13.92
C TRP A 78 24.34 3.37 -13.27
N ARG A 79 25.07 3.75 -12.21
CA ARG A 79 24.86 4.99 -11.48
C ARG A 79 25.17 6.24 -12.32
N ALA A 80 26.16 6.15 -13.20
CA ALA A 80 26.55 7.26 -14.09
C ALA A 80 25.41 7.66 -15.06
N ASP A 81 24.56 6.69 -15.46
CA ASP A 81 23.40 6.90 -16.33
C ASP A 81 22.09 7.14 -15.58
N PHE A 82 22.10 7.06 -14.24
CA PHE A 82 20.90 7.19 -13.41
C PHE A 82 20.67 8.65 -13.02
N ASP A 83 19.57 9.23 -13.52
CA ASP A 83 19.15 10.61 -13.20
C ASP A 83 18.25 10.62 -11.96
N GLY A 84 18.85 10.44 -10.78
CA GLY A 84 18.15 10.39 -9.51
C GLY A 84 19.07 10.35 -8.30
N ASP A 85 18.46 10.35 -7.11
CA ASP A 85 19.19 10.25 -5.85
C ASP A 85 19.63 8.82 -5.57
N VAL A 86 20.89 8.61 -5.19
CA VAL A 86 21.44 7.32 -4.80
C VAL A 86 21.89 7.33 -3.35
N ARG A 87 21.25 6.50 -2.53
CA ARG A 87 21.57 6.34 -1.10
C ARG A 87 22.31 5.03 -0.87
N VAL A 88 23.59 5.05 -0.61
CA VAL A 88 24.42 3.86 -0.40
C VAL A 88 24.61 3.59 1.08
N MET A 89 24.36 2.34 1.49
CA MET A 89 24.65 1.80 2.82
C MET A 89 25.88 0.88 2.75
N GLY A 90 26.88 1.16 3.59
CA GLY A 90 28.12 0.39 3.67
C GLY A 90 29.33 1.18 3.18
N SER A 91 30.42 0.50 2.89
CA SER A 91 31.71 1.13 2.52
C SER A 91 31.94 1.04 1.02
N ASP A 92 32.60 2.08 0.48
CA ASP A 92 33.01 2.15 -0.92
C ASP A 92 34.15 1.16 -1.27
N GLU A 93 34.82 0.61 -0.26
CA GLU A 93 35.89 -0.38 -0.43
C GLU A 93 35.34 -1.81 -0.67
N VAL A 94 34.04 -2.02 -0.47
CA VAL A 94 33.41 -3.34 -0.60
C VAL A 94 33.07 -3.60 -2.07
N PRO A 95 33.46 -4.79 -2.62
CA PRO A 95 33.46 -5.02 -4.06
C PRO A 95 32.09 -5.26 -4.69
N ASN A 96 31.09 -5.68 -3.93
CA ASN A 96 29.77 -6.02 -4.47
C ASN A 96 28.70 -5.08 -3.95
N VAL A 97 27.70 -4.80 -4.78
CA VAL A 97 26.60 -3.90 -4.48
C VAL A 97 25.27 -4.56 -4.89
N ALA A 98 24.28 -4.44 -4.01
CA ALA A 98 22.88 -4.72 -4.31
C ALA A 98 22.11 -3.40 -4.27
N TRP A 99 21.20 -3.13 -5.24
CA TRP A 99 20.41 -1.89 -5.26
C TRP A 99 19.00 -2.10 -5.76
N HIS A 100 18.10 -1.25 -5.27
CA HIS A 100 16.69 -1.18 -5.68
C HIS A 100 16.38 0.24 -6.14
N VAL A 101 15.60 0.36 -7.21
CA VAL A 101 15.20 1.63 -7.79
C VAL A 101 13.72 1.90 -7.53
N VAL A 102 13.43 3.08 -7.01
CA VAL A 102 12.07 3.61 -6.84
C VAL A 102 11.87 4.73 -7.85
N PRO A 103 11.14 4.51 -8.94
CA PRO A 103 11.04 5.44 -10.07
C PRO A 103 9.97 6.53 -9.86
N PHE A 104 9.49 6.74 -8.65
CA PHE A 104 8.46 7.72 -8.32
C PHE A 104 8.78 8.46 -7.02
N ASP A 105 8.21 9.64 -6.84
CA ASP A 105 8.33 10.37 -5.58
C ASP A 105 7.58 9.62 -4.47
N ALA A 106 8.34 9.04 -3.57
CA ALA A 106 7.82 8.31 -2.43
C ALA A 106 7.55 9.22 -1.22
N GLU A 107 8.09 10.44 -1.19
CA GLU A 107 7.94 11.41 -0.10
C GLU A 107 6.80 12.41 -0.37
N GLY A 108 6.31 12.46 -1.61
CA GLY A 108 5.23 13.34 -2.01
C GLY A 108 3.85 12.94 -1.47
N PRO A 109 2.91 13.89 -1.38
CA PRO A 109 1.56 13.61 -0.91
C PRO A 109 0.86 12.61 -1.85
N PRO A 110 0.09 11.65 -1.31
CA PRO A 110 -0.55 10.58 -2.08
C PRO A 110 -1.62 11.07 -3.08
N THR A 111 -1.92 12.36 -3.07
CA THR A 111 -2.97 12.99 -3.88
C THR A 111 -2.50 13.50 -5.23
N ARG A 112 -1.20 13.57 -5.47
CA ARG A 112 -0.71 14.05 -6.76
C ARG A 112 -0.63 12.87 -7.73
N ALA A 113 -1.52 12.84 -8.71
CA ALA A 113 -1.34 12.02 -9.91
C ALA A 113 0.01 12.43 -10.52
N ALA A 114 0.90 11.46 -10.67
CA ALA A 114 2.22 11.69 -11.24
C ALA A 114 2.07 11.97 -12.74
N GLU A 115 1.69 13.20 -13.07
CA GLU A 115 1.79 13.82 -14.40
C GLU A 115 2.78 14.99 -14.38
N ASP A 116 3.49 15.18 -13.25
CA ASP A 116 4.51 16.23 -13.15
C ASP A 116 5.89 15.67 -13.54
N GLU A 117 6.51 16.32 -14.51
CA GLU A 117 7.81 16.03 -15.12
C GLU A 117 9.03 16.19 -14.17
N ASP A 118 8.82 16.43 -12.86
CA ASP A 118 9.87 16.67 -11.86
C ASP A 118 9.96 15.60 -10.77
N VAL A 119 9.63 14.34 -11.08
CA VAL A 119 9.83 13.23 -10.12
C VAL A 119 11.29 12.79 -10.14
N THR A 120 12.03 13.07 -9.07
CA THR A 120 13.38 12.56 -8.89
C THR A 120 13.32 11.11 -8.38
N PRO A 121 13.72 10.12 -9.19
CA PRO A 121 13.76 8.74 -8.74
C PRO A 121 14.82 8.55 -7.65
N VAL A 122 14.60 7.56 -6.79
CA VAL A 122 15.55 7.25 -5.70
C VAL A 122 16.02 5.82 -5.83
N ALA A 123 17.33 5.60 -5.71
CA ALA A 123 17.90 4.28 -5.57
C ALA A 123 18.48 4.10 -4.16
N VAL A 124 18.22 2.94 -3.58
CA VAL A 124 18.84 2.53 -2.32
C VAL A 124 19.75 1.35 -2.61
N ALA A 125 21.01 1.46 -2.19
CA ALA A 125 22.03 0.46 -2.41
C ALA A 125 22.65 -0.03 -1.09
N ALA A 126 23.10 -1.28 -1.07
CA ALA A 126 23.84 -1.86 0.05
C ALA A 126 25.06 -2.62 -0.47
N THR A 127 26.21 -2.39 0.13
CA THR A 127 27.45 -3.09 -0.21
C THR A 127 27.57 -4.39 0.58
N PHE A 128 28.18 -5.41 -0.02
CA PHE A 128 28.41 -6.69 0.63
C PHE A 128 29.67 -7.39 0.10
N GLN A 129 30.26 -8.25 0.92
CA GLN A 129 31.44 -9.04 0.51
C GLN A 129 31.04 -10.39 -0.10
N ASN A 130 30.54 -11.32 0.70
CA ASN A 130 30.34 -12.72 0.29
C ASN A 130 28.91 -13.26 0.54
N GLU A 131 28.00 -12.43 1.03
CA GLU A 131 26.65 -12.87 1.42
C GLU A 131 25.54 -12.09 0.68
N PRO A 132 25.38 -12.33 -0.64
CA PRO A 132 24.40 -11.59 -1.43
C PRO A 132 22.95 -11.75 -0.90
N ALA A 133 22.57 -12.96 -0.47
CA ALA A 133 21.21 -13.21 0.04
C ALA A 133 20.90 -12.38 1.30
N ALA A 134 21.85 -12.28 2.24
CA ALA A 134 21.68 -11.47 3.45
C ALA A 134 21.65 -9.96 3.13
N ALA A 135 22.48 -9.52 2.19
CA ALA A 135 22.49 -8.12 1.73
C ALA A 135 21.18 -7.74 1.05
N MET A 136 20.68 -8.57 0.13
CA MET A 136 19.41 -8.35 -0.54
C MET A 136 18.22 -8.34 0.45
N ALA A 137 18.19 -9.30 1.40
CA ALA A 137 17.13 -9.34 2.41
C ALA A 137 17.15 -8.08 3.31
N THR A 138 18.34 -7.59 3.66
CA THR A 138 18.50 -6.36 4.44
C THR A 138 18.10 -5.14 3.64
N LEU A 139 18.54 -5.05 2.38
CA LEU A 139 18.16 -3.98 1.46
C LEU A 139 16.64 -3.90 1.29
N ARG A 140 15.99 -5.03 0.96
CA ARG A 140 14.54 -5.14 0.77
C ARG A 140 13.75 -4.62 1.99
N ARG A 141 14.15 -5.04 3.20
CA ARG A 141 13.54 -4.55 4.46
C ARG A 141 13.75 -3.06 4.66
N THR A 142 14.96 -2.56 4.36
CA THR A 142 15.28 -1.14 4.50
C THR A 142 14.50 -0.29 3.51
N VAL A 143 14.45 -0.70 2.25
CA VAL A 143 13.66 -0.03 1.20
C VAL A 143 12.18 -0.01 1.58
N PHE A 144 11.64 -1.15 1.99
CA PHE A 144 10.24 -1.20 2.45
C PHE A 144 10.00 -0.23 3.62
N ALA A 145 10.81 -0.29 4.66
CA ALA A 145 10.62 0.52 5.86
C ALA A 145 10.76 2.03 5.61
N ARG A 146 11.68 2.45 4.73
CA ARG A 146 11.99 3.86 4.49
C ARG A 146 11.21 4.48 3.34
N VAL A 147 10.79 3.66 2.37
CA VAL A 147 10.19 4.14 1.13
C VAL A 147 8.74 3.67 0.98
N TYR A 148 8.52 2.36 0.98
CA TYR A 148 7.19 1.84 0.64
C TYR A 148 6.17 1.88 1.77
N ARG A 149 6.59 1.74 3.03
CA ARG A 149 5.66 1.64 4.16
C ARG A 149 4.65 2.78 4.20
N HIS A 150 5.09 4.02 4.11
CA HIS A 150 4.18 5.18 4.12
C HIS A 150 3.32 5.26 2.85
N VAL A 151 3.85 4.78 1.71
CA VAL A 151 3.10 4.73 0.45
C VAL A 151 1.95 3.72 0.53
N VAL A 152 2.21 2.50 1.02
CA VAL A 152 1.22 1.41 1.01
C VAL A 152 0.24 1.46 2.19
N HIS A 153 0.60 2.13 3.29
CA HIS A 153 -0.25 2.33 4.47
C HIS A 153 -0.92 3.72 4.50
N ALA A 154 -0.61 4.61 3.54
CA ALA A 154 -1.34 5.87 3.44
C ALA A 154 -2.84 5.59 3.21
N ASP A 155 -3.68 6.12 4.08
CA ASP A 155 -5.12 6.08 3.87
C ASP A 155 -5.45 6.68 2.50
N PRO A 156 -6.31 6.04 1.69
CA PRO A 156 -6.80 6.67 0.49
C PRO A 156 -7.48 7.96 0.92
N VAL A 157 -6.91 9.11 0.55
CA VAL A 157 -7.56 10.40 0.77
C VAL A 157 -8.96 10.26 0.20
N LYS A 158 -9.96 10.33 1.07
CA LYS A 158 -11.35 10.46 0.65
C LYS A 158 -11.39 11.73 -0.18
N THR A 159 -11.35 11.57 -1.50
CA THR A 159 -11.69 12.65 -2.41
C THR A 159 -13.14 12.96 -2.12
N GLY A 160 -13.36 13.92 -1.23
CA GLY A 160 -14.65 14.46 -0.94
C GLY A 160 -15.17 15.07 -2.24
N ALA A 161 -15.94 14.28 -2.96
CA ALA A 161 -16.90 14.82 -3.89
C ALA A 161 -17.85 15.68 -3.02
N HIS A 162 -17.48 16.93 -2.85
CA HIS A 162 -18.38 17.96 -2.39
C HIS A 162 -19.35 18.17 -3.57
N SER A 163 -20.34 17.27 -3.62
CA SER A 163 -21.55 17.52 -4.38
C SER A 163 -22.24 18.68 -3.67
N SER A 164 -21.86 19.89 -4.05
CA SER A 164 -22.66 21.08 -3.79
C SER A 164 -23.92 20.94 -4.65
N ILE A 165 -24.94 20.30 -4.09
CA ILE A 165 -26.32 20.48 -4.55
C ILE A 165 -26.66 21.90 -4.14
N PRO A 166 -26.91 22.82 -5.08
CA PRO A 166 -27.47 24.13 -4.71
C PRO A 166 -28.83 23.91 -4.04
N PRO A 167 -29.19 24.69 -3.01
CA PRO A 167 -30.52 24.62 -2.45
C PRO A 167 -31.50 25.03 -3.55
N GLU A 168 -32.44 24.14 -3.88
CA GLU A 168 -33.59 24.48 -4.68
C GLU A 168 -34.39 25.53 -3.89
N GLU A 169 -34.50 26.72 -4.46
CA GLU A 169 -35.38 27.78 -4.00
C GLU A 169 -36.80 27.23 -4.06
N SER A 170 -37.39 27.04 -2.89
CA SER A 170 -38.82 26.80 -2.74
C SER A 170 -39.55 28.09 -3.07
N GLU A 171 -40.15 28.17 -4.25
CA GLU A 171 -41.15 29.17 -4.58
C GLU A 171 -42.43 28.83 -3.81
N ASP A 172 -42.79 29.73 -2.89
CA ASP A 172 -44.11 29.86 -2.25
C ASP A 172 -45.15 30.12 -3.33
N GLU A 173 -46.13 29.27 -3.46
CA GLU A 173 -47.42 29.66 -3.99
C GLU A 173 -48.52 29.28 -2.98
N ALA A 174 -49.11 30.31 -2.48
CA ALA A 174 -50.33 30.30 -1.69
C ALA A 174 -51.55 29.99 -2.56
N GLY A 175 -52.46 29.22 -2.05
CA GLY A 175 -53.75 28.91 -2.70
C GLY A 175 -54.70 28.21 -1.76
N GLU A 176 -55.51 28.97 -1.22
CA GLU A 176 -56.72 28.92 -0.41
C GLU A 176 -57.69 27.74 -0.66
N ASP A 177 -58.35 27.38 0.47
CA ASP A 177 -59.77 26.97 0.66
C ASP A 177 -60.28 25.66 -0.02
N GLU A 178 -60.84 24.79 0.71
CA GLU A 178 -62.22 24.72 1.14
C GLU A 178 -62.56 23.44 1.93
N ALA A 179 -63.55 23.57 2.74
CA ALA A 179 -64.15 22.71 3.72
C ALA A 179 -64.91 21.48 3.15
N GLY A 180 -65.12 20.51 4.01
CA GLY A 180 -66.15 19.44 3.81
C GLY A 180 -65.82 18.19 4.64
N GLU A 181 -66.16 18.14 5.85
CA GLU A 181 -67.38 17.64 6.55
C GLU A 181 -67.66 16.13 6.39
N SER A 182 -67.67 15.50 7.59
CA SER A 182 -68.48 14.34 8.06
C SER A 182 -68.36 12.97 7.34
N ASP A 183 -68.13 11.96 8.04
CA ASP A 183 -69.14 11.18 8.81
C ASP A 183 -68.56 9.81 9.22
N ASP A 184 -68.55 9.58 10.50
CA ASP A 184 -69.10 8.46 11.24
C ASP A 184 -69.07 7.07 10.62
N THR A 185 -68.45 6.11 11.27
CA THR A 185 -69.08 4.93 11.81
C THR A 185 -68.01 3.85 12.19
N ASP A 186 -67.81 3.69 13.47
CA ASP A 186 -67.52 2.41 14.14
C ASP A 186 -68.81 1.56 14.10
N PRO A 187 -68.92 0.26 14.34
CA PRO A 187 -68.05 -0.56 15.21
C PRO A 187 -67.88 -2.03 14.83
N ALA A 188 -67.12 -2.71 15.68
CA ALA A 188 -67.33 -4.04 16.30
C ALA A 188 -66.93 -5.34 15.61
N GLU A 189 -66.13 -6.08 16.43
CA GLU A 189 -66.26 -7.51 16.82
C GLU A 189 -66.04 -8.55 15.70
N ASP A 190 -65.30 -9.58 15.85
CA ASP A 190 -65.30 -10.66 16.85
C ASP A 190 -64.28 -11.75 16.48
N GLU A 191 -63.66 -12.31 17.50
CA GLU A 191 -63.25 -13.72 17.70
C GLU A 191 -62.98 -14.67 16.52
N GLN A 192 -61.82 -15.26 16.49
CA GLN A 192 -61.46 -16.61 16.95
C GLN A 192 -59.93 -16.86 16.79
#